data_939e86677c07c2a6fd3a923ef8c19546
#
_entry.id   939e86677c07c2a6fd3a923ef8c19546
#
_cell.length_a   1.000
_cell.length_b   1.000
_cell.length_c   1.000
_cell.angle_alpha   90.00
_cell.angle_beta   90.00
_cell.angle_gamma   90.00
#
_symmetry.space_group_name_H-M   'P 1'
#
loop_
_entity.id
_entity.type
_entity.pdbx_description
1 polymer ?
#
loop_
_entity_poly.entity_id
_entity_poly.type
_entity_poly.pdbx_seq_one_letter_code
_entity_poly.pdbx_strand_id
1 'polypeptide(L)'
;MDIWHLKLGFQSPIKHNLATHVGSENLVIRVTTADGVTGYGEGVPRSFVTGEVLNDSLAFLQEVLAPELLARKFHSPQALLVAMEDLYGQTQAWRHPAAFCALEMALLDAAGRSWMLPVSELIGPKLRQSVEYSAVIPMMSPQQMKQLFNLVKFNHMRFVKLKVGTDADLSTLRMARDHLGFEVDIRVDANSAWSPSEAIARLKEMEPYRISAVEQPVAKADFTGLKQVQDALQIPVIADESLCTEEDARRLIELKACQVFNIRLSKCGGLGAATRIRRMADKAGILCQLGCQVGETSILSAAGRHFALTVPHLSYVEGSYSHYLLVKDVVAQPVDFQTGGLAFELPGNGLGIEVLEEALSDLALSHHQETVH
;
A
#
# COMPACT_ATOMS: atom_id res chain seq x y z
N MET A 1 24.82 -5.29 0.14
CA MET A 1 23.49 -4.66 0.05
C MET A 1 23.66 -3.33 -0.67
N ASP A 2 22.79 -3.05 -1.63
CA ASP A 2 22.77 -1.79 -2.35
C ASP A 2 21.47 -1.04 -2.01
N ILE A 3 21.55 0.28 -1.87
CA ILE A 3 20.45 1.16 -1.51
C ILE A 3 20.37 2.29 -2.52
N TRP A 4 19.27 2.41 -3.24
CA TRP A 4 18.99 3.50 -4.16
C TRP A 4 17.92 4.44 -3.58
N HIS A 5 18.19 5.73 -3.64
CA HIS A 5 17.20 6.77 -3.51
C HIS A 5 16.73 7.15 -4.92
N LEU A 6 15.52 6.79 -5.27
CA LEU A 6 14.96 7.05 -6.60
C LEU A 6 14.08 8.29 -6.61
N LYS A 7 14.10 9.01 -7.74
CA LYS A 7 13.14 10.06 -8.06
C LYS A 7 12.32 9.65 -9.27
N LEU A 8 11.04 9.40 -9.04
CA LEU A 8 10.09 8.92 -10.03
C LEU A 8 9.18 10.07 -10.48
N GLY A 9 9.16 10.38 -11.77
CA GLY A 9 8.25 11.36 -12.36
C GLY A 9 6.86 10.74 -12.60
N PHE A 10 5.80 11.54 -12.45
CA PHE A 10 4.44 11.13 -12.81
C PHE A 10 4.07 11.60 -14.21
N GLN A 11 3.29 10.81 -14.94
CA GLN A 11 2.74 11.18 -16.26
C GLN A 11 1.81 12.41 -16.16
N SER A 12 1.13 12.57 -15.01
CA SER A 12 0.31 13.73 -14.70
C SER A 12 0.23 13.92 -13.17
N PRO A 13 0.03 15.17 -12.68
CA PRO A 13 -0.10 15.43 -11.25
C PRO A 13 -1.29 14.68 -10.63
N ILE A 14 -1.09 14.13 -9.45
CA ILE A 14 -2.14 13.50 -8.63
C ILE A 14 -2.48 14.42 -7.46
N LYS A 15 -3.76 14.78 -7.32
CA LYS A 15 -4.25 15.65 -6.26
C LYS A 15 -5.20 14.92 -5.32
N HIS A 16 -5.01 15.12 -4.02
CA HIS A 16 -5.94 14.78 -2.95
C HIS A 16 -5.87 15.85 -1.84
N ASN A 17 -6.71 15.74 -0.80
CA ASN A 17 -6.84 16.79 0.23
C ASN A 17 -5.54 17.16 0.93
N LEU A 18 -4.64 16.19 1.15
CA LEU A 18 -3.40 16.42 1.90
C LEU A 18 -2.24 16.91 1.02
N ALA A 19 -2.22 16.63 -0.31
CA ALA A 19 -1.09 16.94 -1.16
C ALA A 19 -1.42 16.95 -2.64
N THR A 20 -0.53 17.60 -3.42
CA THR A 20 -0.44 17.44 -4.89
C THR A 20 0.93 16.85 -5.21
N HIS A 21 0.93 15.69 -5.85
CA HIS A 21 2.13 14.96 -6.21
C HIS A 21 2.41 15.07 -7.70
N VAL A 22 3.63 15.44 -8.04
CA VAL A 22 4.15 15.46 -9.43
C VAL A 22 5.16 14.34 -9.66
N GLY A 23 5.50 13.62 -8.61
CA GLY A 23 6.44 12.52 -8.56
C GLY A 23 6.50 11.88 -7.19
N SER A 24 7.37 10.90 -7.04
CA SER A 24 7.63 10.17 -5.80
C SER A 24 9.12 10.04 -5.57
N GLU A 25 9.53 10.05 -4.31
CA GLU A 25 10.86 9.65 -3.88
C GLU A 25 10.74 8.34 -3.13
N ASN A 26 11.42 7.30 -3.62
CA ASN A 26 11.33 5.94 -3.13
C ASN A 26 12.72 5.41 -2.77
N LEU A 27 12.74 4.50 -1.82
CA LEU A 27 13.92 3.69 -1.49
C LEU A 27 13.77 2.34 -2.19
N VAL A 28 14.81 1.90 -2.90
CA VAL A 28 14.91 0.54 -3.41
C VAL A 28 16.15 -0.10 -2.84
N ILE A 29 16.02 -1.32 -2.34
CA ILE A 29 17.11 -2.11 -1.79
C ILE A 29 17.30 -3.36 -2.63
N ARG A 30 18.57 -3.69 -2.91
CA ARG A 30 19.01 -5.00 -3.38
C ARG A 30 19.82 -5.67 -2.30
N VAL A 31 19.48 -6.88 -1.93
CA VAL A 31 20.34 -7.76 -1.16
C VAL A 31 20.93 -8.81 -2.08
N THR A 32 22.19 -9.17 -1.84
CA THR A 32 22.86 -10.27 -2.54
C THR A 32 23.35 -11.28 -1.50
N THR A 33 22.91 -12.51 -1.61
CA THR A 33 23.32 -13.60 -0.72
C THR A 33 24.74 -14.05 -1.05
N ALA A 34 25.37 -14.83 -0.16
CA ALA A 34 26.74 -15.32 -0.35
C ALA A 34 26.92 -16.22 -1.60
N ASP A 35 25.84 -16.87 -2.03
CA ASP A 35 25.77 -17.71 -3.24
C ASP A 35 25.33 -16.94 -4.49
N GLY A 36 25.22 -15.61 -4.39
CA GLY A 36 24.96 -14.72 -5.53
C GLY A 36 23.50 -14.52 -5.90
N VAL A 37 22.55 -15.04 -5.11
CA VAL A 37 21.12 -14.77 -5.35
C VAL A 37 20.77 -13.35 -4.93
N THR A 38 20.08 -12.62 -5.81
CA THR A 38 19.64 -11.25 -5.55
C THR A 38 18.16 -11.19 -5.24
N GLY A 39 17.77 -10.25 -4.35
CA GLY A 39 16.39 -9.92 -4.08
C GLY A 39 16.23 -8.41 -3.94
N TYR A 40 15.05 -7.90 -4.29
CA TYR A 40 14.72 -6.48 -4.31
C TYR A 40 13.55 -6.16 -3.40
N GLY A 41 13.57 -4.94 -2.86
CA GLY A 41 12.47 -4.43 -2.07
C GLY A 41 12.36 -2.92 -2.19
N GLU A 42 11.17 -2.40 -1.93
CA GLU A 42 10.84 -0.99 -2.08
C GLU A 42 10.15 -0.44 -0.83
N GLY A 43 10.47 0.80 -0.49
CA GLY A 43 9.80 1.58 0.52
C GLY A 43 9.52 2.99 0.03
N VAL A 44 8.38 3.53 0.44
CA VAL A 44 7.90 4.86 0.03
C VAL A 44 7.62 5.70 1.28
N PRO A 45 8.64 6.39 1.84
CA PRO A 45 8.48 7.25 3.00
C PRO A 45 7.49 8.38 2.71
N ARG A 46 6.58 8.66 3.67
CA ARG A 46 5.58 9.73 3.55
C ARG A 46 5.41 10.44 4.88
N SER A 47 6.06 11.60 5.03
CA SER A 47 6.06 12.37 6.28
C SER A 47 4.66 12.74 6.77
N PHE A 48 3.73 13.03 5.88
CA PHE A 48 2.34 13.37 6.23
C PHE A 48 1.50 12.14 6.66
N VAL A 49 1.96 10.91 6.36
CA VAL A 49 1.29 9.67 6.79
C VAL A 49 1.94 9.12 8.05
N THR A 50 3.22 8.72 7.98
CA THR A 50 3.94 8.04 9.06
C THR A 50 4.86 8.94 9.87
N GLY A 51 5.14 10.15 9.38
CA GLY A 51 6.17 11.04 9.94
C GLY A 51 7.58 10.75 9.41
N GLU A 52 7.77 9.64 8.69
CA GLU A 52 9.06 9.20 8.18
C GLU A 52 9.52 10.08 7.01
N VAL A 53 10.75 10.57 7.07
CA VAL A 53 11.41 11.30 6.00
C VAL A 53 12.53 10.46 5.41
N LEU A 54 12.81 10.65 4.13
CA LEU A 54 13.70 9.78 3.37
C LEU A 54 15.13 9.74 3.92
N ASN A 55 15.68 10.88 4.33
CA ASN A 55 17.05 10.92 4.89
C ASN A 55 17.17 10.12 6.19
N ASP A 56 16.15 10.16 7.05
CA ASP A 56 16.12 9.38 8.29
C ASP A 56 16.01 7.87 7.97
N SER A 57 15.24 7.54 6.93
CA SER A 57 15.14 6.16 6.42
C SER A 57 16.47 5.63 5.90
N LEU A 58 17.21 6.46 5.15
CA LEU A 58 18.55 6.10 4.66
C LEU A 58 19.53 5.89 5.82
N ALA A 59 19.59 6.82 6.76
CA ALA A 59 20.45 6.70 7.95
C ALA A 59 20.10 5.43 8.75
N PHE A 60 18.82 5.16 8.97
CA PHE A 60 18.37 3.96 9.68
C PHE A 60 18.77 2.66 8.97
N LEU A 61 18.67 2.63 7.64
CA LEU A 61 19.14 1.49 6.84
C LEU A 61 20.63 1.26 6.98
N GLN A 62 21.46 2.31 6.88
CA GLN A 62 22.90 2.23 6.85
C GLN A 62 23.51 2.01 8.24
N GLU A 63 23.03 2.75 9.24
CA GLU A 63 23.64 2.79 10.57
C GLU A 63 23.08 1.74 11.54
N VAL A 64 21.82 1.30 11.32
CA VAL A 64 21.14 0.37 12.22
C VAL A 64 20.88 -0.99 11.58
N LEU A 65 20.19 -1.03 10.43
CA LEU A 65 19.73 -2.30 9.87
C LEU A 65 20.83 -3.08 9.13
N ALA A 66 21.68 -2.41 8.35
CA ALA A 66 22.72 -3.08 7.58
C ALA A 66 23.75 -3.79 8.49
N PRO A 67 24.27 -3.17 9.56
CA PRO A 67 25.20 -3.84 10.48
C PRO A 67 24.62 -5.09 11.15
N GLU A 68 23.31 -5.06 11.45
CA GLU A 68 22.63 -6.15 12.10
C GLU A 68 22.36 -7.36 11.19
N LEU A 69 22.36 -7.16 9.86
CA LEU A 69 21.93 -8.17 8.90
C LEU A 69 23.07 -8.77 8.07
N LEU A 70 24.06 -7.96 7.69
CA LEU A 70 25.07 -8.32 6.68
C LEU A 70 25.90 -9.56 7.02
N ALA A 71 25.99 -9.98 8.29
CA ALA A 71 26.72 -11.19 8.71
C ALA A 71 25.80 -12.37 9.07
N ARG A 72 24.47 -12.20 8.99
CA ARG A 72 23.52 -13.25 9.40
C ARG A 72 23.38 -14.32 8.32
N LYS A 73 23.23 -15.56 8.77
CA LYS A 73 22.91 -16.71 7.91
C LYS A 73 21.53 -17.25 8.31
N PHE A 74 20.69 -17.48 7.32
CA PHE A 74 19.36 -18.05 7.49
C PHE A 74 19.31 -19.42 6.83
N HIS A 75 18.93 -20.44 7.59
CA HIS A 75 18.91 -21.83 7.12
C HIS A 75 17.50 -22.32 6.78
N SER A 76 16.47 -21.48 6.97
CA SER A 76 15.09 -21.78 6.60
C SER A 76 14.25 -20.49 6.50
N PRO A 77 13.12 -20.52 5.77
CA PRO A 77 12.17 -19.43 5.74
C PRO A 77 11.71 -19.00 7.14
N GLN A 78 11.43 -19.96 8.00
CA GLN A 78 10.98 -19.68 9.36
C GLN A 78 12.04 -18.95 10.19
N ALA A 79 13.32 -19.34 10.08
CA ALA A 79 14.40 -18.66 10.77
C ALA A 79 14.57 -17.20 10.29
N LEU A 80 14.40 -16.93 9.00
CA LEU A 80 14.39 -15.57 8.45
C LEU A 80 13.22 -14.75 9.02
N LEU A 81 12.00 -15.28 9.00
CA LEU A 81 10.81 -14.56 9.48
C LEU A 81 10.92 -14.20 10.97
N VAL A 82 11.39 -15.14 11.81
CA VAL A 82 11.63 -14.88 13.24
C VAL A 82 12.68 -13.79 13.43
N ALA A 83 13.81 -13.87 12.70
CA ALA A 83 14.86 -12.88 12.81
C ALA A 83 14.39 -11.47 12.35
N MET A 84 13.51 -11.39 11.33
CA MET A 84 12.93 -10.11 10.91
C MET A 84 11.98 -9.54 11.97
N GLU A 85 11.17 -10.39 12.61
CA GLU A 85 10.30 -9.96 13.70
C GLU A 85 11.09 -9.44 14.90
N ASP A 86 12.13 -10.16 15.30
CA ASP A 86 13.03 -9.73 16.38
C ASP A 86 13.72 -8.42 16.05
N LEU A 87 14.24 -8.28 14.83
CA LEU A 87 14.90 -7.05 14.38
C LEU A 87 13.94 -5.86 14.35
N TYR A 88 12.71 -6.07 13.86
CA TYR A 88 11.65 -5.05 13.88
C TYR A 88 11.40 -4.50 15.28
N GLY A 89 11.31 -5.40 16.27
CA GLY A 89 11.10 -5.04 17.68
C GLY A 89 12.32 -4.36 18.29
N GLN A 90 13.51 -4.95 18.16
CA GLN A 90 14.76 -4.47 18.77
C GLN A 90 15.18 -3.08 18.28
N THR A 91 15.00 -2.82 16.97
CA THR A 91 15.36 -1.55 16.35
C THR A 91 14.23 -0.51 16.36
N GLN A 92 13.07 -0.84 16.92
CA GLN A 92 11.87 0.00 16.86
C GLN A 92 11.52 0.44 15.43
N ALA A 93 11.59 -0.50 14.49
CA ALA A 93 11.45 -0.24 13.05
C ALA A 93 10.08 0.35 12.66
N TRP A 94 9.08 0.32 13.53
CA TRP A 94 7.80 1.04 13.34
C TRP A 94 7.96 2.56 13.24
N ARG A 95 9.12 3.13 13.62
CA ARG A 95 9.46 4.55 13.43
C ARG A 95 9.96 4.85 12.01
N HIS A 96 10.44 3.82 11.32
CA HIS A 96 10.98 3.88 9.95
C HIS A 96 10.34 2.77 9.08
N PRO A 97 8.99 2.76 8.99
CA PRO A 97 8.27 1.64 8.40
C PRO A 97 8.60 1.41 6.93
N ALA A 98 8.82 2.46 6.13
CA ALA A 98 9.18 2.32 4.73
C ALA A 98 10.59 1.75 4.54
N ALA A 99 11.55 2.17 5.36
CA ALA A 99 12.90 1.64 5.34
C ALA A 99 12.91 0.14 5.66
N PHE A 100 12.22 -0.26 6.72
CA PHE A 100 12.14 -1.67 7.09
C PHE A 100 11.38 -2.49 6.06
N CYS A 101 10.29 -1.95 5.49
CA CYS A 101 9.54 -2.58 4.42
C CYS A 101 10.44 -2.92 3.21
N ALA A 102 11.25 -1.95 2.78
CA ALA A 102 12.18 -2.16 1.66
C ALA A 102 13.18 -3.29 1.94
N LEU A 103 13.76 -3.29 3.13
CA LEU A 103 14.75 -4.30 3.51
C LEU A 103 14.14 -5.70 3.68
N GLU A 104 13.04 -5.81 4.43
CA GLU A 104 12.35 -7.08 4.64
C GLU A 104 11.90 -7.70 3.30
N MET A 105 11.37 -6.88 2.41
CA MET A 105 10.93 -7.31 1.08
C MET A 105 12.10 -7.84 0.24
N ALA A 106 13.24 -7.14 0.24
CA ALA A 106 14.43 -7.58 -0.48
C ALA A 106 14.95 -8.93 0.04
N LEU A 107 14.92 -9.13 1.36
CA LEU A 107 15.30 -10.39 1.99
C LEU A 107 14.32 -11.52 1.66
N LEU A 108 13.02 -11.24 1.66
CA LEU A 108 11.99 -12.23 1.31
C LEU A 108 12.03 -12.58 -0.19
N ASP A 109 12.35 -11.62 -1.06
CA ASP A 109 12.55 -11.89 -2.50
C ASP A 109 13.76 -12.79 -2.72
N ALA A 110 14.92 -12.46 -2.12
CA ALA A 110 16.12 -13.29 -2.20
C ALA A 110 15.89 -14.70 -1.62
N ALA A 111 15.24 -14.78 -0.48
CA ALA A 111 14.87 -16.04 0.18
C ALA A 111 13.94 -16.88 -0.70
N GLY A 112 12.88 -16.27 -1.25
CA GLY A 112 11.97 -16.95 -2.15
C GLY A 112 12.67 -17.51 -3.39
N ARG A 113 13.59 -16.75 -3.97
CA ARG A 113 14.44 -17.22 -5.09
C ARG A 113 15.36 -18.36 -4.68
N SER A 114 16.02 -18.24 -3.53
CA SER A 114 16.95 -19.29 -3.04
C SER A 114 16.22 -20.59 -2.69
N TRP A 115 15.04 -20.51 -2.11
CA TRP A 115 14.26 -21.70 -1.71
C TRP A 115 13.20 -22.11 -2.75
N MET A 116 13.18 -21.46 -3.92
CA MET A 116 12.24 -21.73 -5.02
C MET A 116 10.77 -21.63 -4.60
N LEU A 117 10.43 -20.62 -3.81
CA LEU A 117 9.08 -20.35 -3.32
C LEU A 117 8.65 -18.92 -3.69
N PRO A 118 7.39 -18.68 -4.05
CA PRO A 118 6.87 -17.32 -4.16
C PRO A 118 6.77 -16.68 -2.76
N VAL A 119 6.86 -15.35 -2.67
CA VAL A 119 6.76 -14.62 -1.39
C VAL A 119 5.46 -14.92 -0.67
N SER A 120 4.35 -15.13 -1.38
CA SER A 120 3.06 -15.51 -0.78
C SER A 120 3.14 -16.76 0.11
N GLU A 121 3.94 -17.76 -0.28
CA GLU A 121 4.12 -18.99 0.51
C GLU A 121 5.06 -18.81 1.72
N LEU A 122 5.94 -17.81 1.68
CA LEU A 122 6.78 -17.48 2.84
C LEU A 122 5.96 -16.81 3.96
N ILE A 123 5.02 -15.92 3.61
CA ILE A 123 4.29 -15.10 4.58
C ILE A 123 2.99 -15.72 5.11
N GLY A 124 2.51 -16.81 4.49
CA GLY A 124 1.32 -17.54 4.97
C GLY A 124 0.67 -18.41 3.91
N PRO A 125 -0.43 -19.08 4.25
CA PRO A 125 -1.15 -19.89 3.27
C PRO A 125 -1.82 -18.98 2.24
N LYS A 126 -1.67 -19.34 0.96
CA LYS A 126 -2.40 -18.73 -0.13
C LYS A 126 -3.88 -19.13 -0.07
N LEU A 127 -4.78 -18.17 -0.01
CA LEU A 127 -6.22 -18.36 0.20
C LEU A 127 -7.04 -18.13 -1.08
N ARG A 128 -6.40 -17.54 -2.14
CA ARG A 128 -7.02 -17.28 -3.44
C ARG A 128 -5.99 -17.31 -4.54
N GLN A 129 -6.44 -17.47 -5.78
CA GLN A 129 -5.56 -17.49 -6.96
C GLN A 129 -5.52 -16.14 -7.69
N SER A 130 -6.47 -15.26 -7.40
CA SER A 130 -6.59 -13.96 -8.04
C SER A 130 -7.19 -12.92 -7.10
N VAL A 131 -7.01 -11.65 -7.44
CA VAL A 131 -7.61 -10.48 -6.80
C VAL A 131 -8.21 -9.55 -7.85
N GLU A 132 -9.15 -8.69 -7.44
CA GLU A 132 -9.71 -7.66 -8.31
C GLU A 132 -9.27 -6.27 -7.80
N TYR A 133 -8.53 -5.54 -8.62
CA TYR A 133 -8.09 -4.18 -8.31
C TYR A 133 -9.23 -3.18 -8.53
N SER A 134 -9.26 -2.16 -7.67
CA SER A 134 -10.17 -1.02 -7.79
C SER A 134 -9.58 0.03 -8.73
N ALA A 135 -10.43 0.79 -9.43
CA ALA A 135 -10.00 2.05 -10.03
C ALA A 135 -10.02 3.16 -8.98
N VAL A 136 -8.97 3.98 -8.94
CA VAL A 136 -8.89 5.16 -8.06
C VAL A 136 -9.04 6.42 -8.89
N ILE A 137 -10.03 7.24 -8.56
CA ILE A 137 -10.33 8.50 -9.25
C ILE A 137 -9.88 9.65 -8.35
N PRO A 138 -8.76 10.33 -8.69
CA PRO A 138 -8.26 11.48 -7.95
C PRO A 138 -9.12 12.73 -8.15
N MET A 139 -8.87 13.77 -7.37
CA MET A 139 -9.50 15.07 -7.58
C MET A 139 -8.97 15.70 -8.87
N MET A 140 -9.86 15.96 -9.81
CA MET A 140 -9.53 16.53 -11.11
C MET A 140 -10.74 17.25 -11.73
N SER A 141 -10.55 17.84 -12.93
CA SER A 141 -11.66 18.49 -13.63
C SER A 141 -12.76 17.50 -14.01
N PRO A 142 -14.02 17.94 -14.11
CA PRO A 142 -15.14 17.09 -14.53
C PRO A 142 -14.90 16.38 -15.88
N GLN A 143 -14.21 17.03 -16.80
CA GLN A 143 -13.89 16.45 -18.11
C GLN A 143 -12.91 15.26 -17.97
N GLN A 144 -11.86 15.41 -17.15
CA GLN A 144 -10.91 14.33 -16.89
C GLN A 144 -11.56 13.17 -16.13
N MET A 145 -12.44 13.47 -15.15
CA MET A 145 -13.20 12.43 -14.46
C MET A 145 -14.06 11.60 -15.41
N LYS A 146 -14.76 12.24 -16.35
CA LYS A 146 -15.55 11.53 -17.38
C LYS A 146 -14.69 10.60 -18.24
N GLN A 147 -13.48 11.02 -18.58
CA GLN A 147 -12.54 10.16 -19.33
C GLN A 147 -12.16 8.91 -18.49
N LEU A 148 -11.87 9.09 -17.19
CA LEU A 148 -11.59 7.95 -16.32
C LEU A 148 -12.82 7.06 -16.12
N PHE A 149 -14.03 7.60 -15.96
CA PHE A 149 -15.25 6.81 -15.89
C PHE A 149 -15.48 5.99 -17.17
N ASN A 150 -15.17 6.54 -18.34
CA ASN A 150 -15.22 5.78 -19.59
C ASN A 150 -14.20 4.63 -19.60
N LEU A 151 -12.98 4.84 -19.08
CA LEU A 151 -11.99 3.78 -18.94
C LEU A 151 -12.43 2.71 -17.92
N VAL A 152 -13.04 3.09 -16.81
CA VAL A 152 -13.64 2.17 -15.83
C VAL A 152 -14.68 1.28 -16.51
N LYS A 153 -15.59 1.86 -17.31
CA LYS A 153 -16.60 1.10 -18.07
C LYS A 153 -15.98 0.21 -19.11
N PHE A 154 -15.08 0.75 -19.93
CA PHE A 154 -14.41 0.02 -21.00
C PHE A 154 -13.65 -1.20 -20.45
N ASN A 155 -13.00 -1.06 -19.32
CA ASN A 155 -12.28 -2.14 -18.65
C ASN A 155 -13.16 -2.98 -17.72
N HIS A 156 -14.48 -2.77 -17.67
CA HIS A 156 -15.41 -3.50 -16.82
C HIS A 156 -15.02 -3.55 -15.34
N MET A 157 -14.40 -2.46 -14.81
CA MET A 157 -14.02 -2.38 -13.41
C MET A 157 -15.25 -2.36 -12.51
N ARG A 158 -15.26 -3.21 -11.49
CA ARG A 158 -16.39 -3.34 -10.56
C ARG A 158 -16.27 -2.43 -9.34
N PHE A 159 -15.04 -2.08 -8.95
CA PHE A 159 -14.75 -1.31 -7.76
C PHE A 159 -14.10 0.01 -8.11
N VAL A 160 -14.63 1.09 -7.54
CA VAL A 160 -14.13 2.45 -7.73
C VAL A 160 -13.94 3.11 -6.38
N LYS A 161 -12.77 3.73 -6.17
CA LYS A 161 -12.53 4.67 -5.06
C LYS A 161 -12.54 6.10 -5.61
N LEU A 162 -13.42 6.94 -5.07
CA LEU A 162 -13.56 8.33 -5.46
C LEU A 162 -13.05 9.25 -4.35
N LYS A 163 -12.14 10.16 -4.67
CA LYS A 163 -11.66 11.16 -3.71
C LYS A 163 -12.72 12.23 -3.49
N VAL A 164 -12.98 12.52 -2.20
CA VAL A 164 -13.95 13.52 -1.71
C VAL A 164 -13.29 14.45 -0.69
N GLY A 165 -14.01 15.48 -0.22
CA GLY A 165 -13.51 16.46 0.74
C GLY A 165 -13.60 17.90 0.22
N THR A 166 -14.47 18.13 -0.77
CA THR A 166 -14.73 19.44 -1.35
C THR A 166 -16.23 19.74 -1.43
N ASP A 167 -16.62 20.97 -1.74
CA ASP A 167 -18.03 21.31 -1.96
C ASP A 167 -18.59 20.71 -3.27
N ALA A 168 -17.73 20.15 -4.12
CA ALA A 168 -18.14 19.50 -5.36
C ALA A 168 -18.51 18.02 -5.19
N ASP A 169 -18.42 17.44 -3.99
CA ASP A 169 -18.53 15.99 -3.75
C ASP A 169 -19.85 15.40 -4.25
N LEU A 170 -20.99 16.02 -3.93
CA LEU A 170 -22.31 15.55 -4.38
C LEU A 170 -22.47 15.62 -5.90
N SER A 171 -21.97 16.69 -6.53
CA SER A 171 -21.98 16.81 -7.98
C SER A 171 -21.09 15.78 -8.66
N THR A 172 -19.96 15.46 -8.04
CA THR A 172 -19.01 14.41 -8.49
C THR A 172 -19.63 13.01 -8.35
N LEU A 173 -20.28 12.71 -7.23
CA LEU A 173 -20.99 11.44 -7.03
C LEU A 173 -22.16 11.28 -8.00
N ARG A 174 -22.95 12.34 -8.23
CA ARG A 174 -23.99 12.32 -9.24
C ARG A 174 -23.43 11.99 -10.61
N MET A 175 -22.40 12.70 -11.04
CA MET A 175 -21.72 12.45 -12.31
C MET A 175 -21.17 11.01 -12.40
N ALA A 176 -20.59 10.49 -11.32
CA ALA A 176 -20.09 9.11 -11.27
C ALA A 176 -21.26 8.11 -11.46
N ARG A 177 -22.40 8.29 -10.77
CA ARG A 177 -23.56 7.42 -10.91
C ARG A 177 -24.21 7.51 -12.29
N ASP A 178 -24.30 8.72 -12.85
CA ASP A 178 -24.85 8.93 -14.22
C ASP A 178 -24.01 8.19 -15.28
N HIS A 179 -22.68 8.06 -15.07
CA HIS A 179 -21.79 7.37 -16.01
C HIS A 179 -21.63 5.88 -15.71
N LEU A 180 -21.46 5.50 -14.44
CA LEU A 180 -21.10 4.14 -14.04
C LEU A 180 -22.31 3.27 -13.66
N GLY A 181 -23.45 3.91 -13.36
CA GLY A 181 -24.63 3.20 -12.83
C GLY A 181 -24.46 2.80 -11.36
N PHE A 182 -25.37 1.95 -10.88
CA PHE A 182 -25.40 1.47 -9.49
C PHE A 182 -24.81 0.07 -9.31
N GLU A 183 -24.46 -0.60 -10.40
CA GLU A 183 -23.80 -1.93 -10.39
C GLU A 183 -22.30 -1.83 -10.02
N VAL A 184 -21.69 -0.67 -10.28
CA VAL A 184 -20.32 -0.40 -9.86
C VAL A 184 -20.31 -0.03 -8.38
N ASP A 185 -19.51 -0.74 -7.59
CA ASP A 185 -19.27 -0.44 -6.18
C ASP A 185 -18.41 0.82 -6.08
N ILE A 186 -18.97 1.89 -5.48
CA ILE A 186 -18.24 3.15 -5.27
C ILE A 186 -18.05 3.37 -3.78
N ARG A 187 -16.80 3.37 -3.33
CA ARG A 187 -16.41 3.90 -2.02
C ARG A 187 -15.78 5.28 -2.16
N VAL A 188 -15.84 6.06 -1.09
CA VAL A 188 -15.25 7.41 -1.05
C VAL A 188 -14.07 7.46 -0.10
N ASP A 189 -13.08 8.32 -0.41
CA ASP A 189 -11.91 8.55 0.43
C ASP A 189 -11.74 10.05 0.66
N ALA A 190 -11.87 10.46 1.92
CA ALA A 190 -11.83 11.85 2.34
C ALA A 190 -10.42 12.34 2.72
N ASN A 191 -9.45 11.44 2.89
CA ASN A 191 -8.08 11.78 3.34
C ASN A 191 -8.07 12.80 4.48
N SER A 192 -8.78 12.50 5.57
CA SER A 192 -8.81 13.33 6.78
C SER A 192 -9.44 14.73 6.61
N ALA A 193 -10.33 14.93 5.64
CA ALA A 193 -10.81 16.27 5.26
C ALA A 193 -11.73 16.93 6.30
N TRP A 194 -12.44 16.16 7.15
CA TRP A 194 -13.56 16.66 7.90
C TRP A 194 -13.40 16.55 9.42
N SER A 195 -14.14 17.40 10.15
CA SER A 195 -14.45 17.14 11.55
C SER A 195 -15.48 16.00 11.66
N PRO A 196 -15.63 15.32 12.81
CA PRO A 196 -16.59 14.23 12.96
C PRO A 196 -18.04 14.63 12.63
N SER A 197 -18.49 15.81 13.07
CA SER A 197 -19.83 16.31 12.79
C SER A 197 -20.04 16.64 11.32
N GLU A 198 -19.03 17.21 10.67
CA GLU A 198 -19.07 17.49 9.23
C GLU A 198 -19.07 16.20 8.42
N ALA A 199 -18.23 15.21 8.77
CA ALA A 199 -18.20 13.91 8.13
C ALA A 199 -19.58 13.24 8.16
N ILE A 200 -20.22 13.21 9.33
CA ILE A 200 -21.56 12.63 9.49
C ILE A 200 -22.59 13.34 8.62
N ALA A 201 -22.59 14.68 8.61
CA ALA A 201 -23.52 15.45 7.80
C ALA A 201 -23.34 15.19 6.30
N ARG A 202 -22.10 15.33 5.80
CA ARG A 202 -21.79 15.12 4.37
C ARG A 202 -22.05 13.68 3.91
N LEU A 203 -21.72 12.68 4.72
CA LEU A 203 -21.92 11.28 4.36
C LEU A 203 -23.40 10.89 4.34
N LYS A 204 -24.26 11.48 5.19
CA LYS A 204 -25.71 11.34 5.08
C LYS A 204 -26.26 11.93 3.78
N GLU A 205 -25.76 13.07 3.33
CA GLU A 205 -26.12 13.62 2.03
C GLU A 205 -25.67 12.74 0.84
N MET A 206 -24.66 11.90 1.04
CA MET A 206 -24.17 10.93 0.04
C MET A 206 -24.96 9.62 -0.02
N GLU A 207 -25.83 9.33 0.96
CA GLU A 207 -26.62 8.09 1.01
C GLU A 207 -27.41 7.79 -0.29
N PRO A 208 -28.06 8.77 -0.97
CA PRO A 208 -28.76 8.50 -2.23
C PRO A 208 -27.88 7.92 -3.34
N TYR A 209 -26.57 8.14 -3.24
CA TYR A 209 -25.60 7.64 -4.23
C TYR A 209 -25.12 6.21 -3.92
N ARG A 210 -25.61 5.56 -2.85
CA ARG A 210 -25.28 4.19 -2.43
C ARG A 210 -23.76 3.94 -2.44
N ILE A 211 -23.02 4.80 -1.73
CA ILE A 211 -21.60 4.55 -1.48
C ILE A 211 -21.44 3.34 -0.55
N SER A 212 -20.47 2.49 -0.82
CA SER A 212 -20.26 1.22 -0.09
C SER A 212 -19.43 1.36 1.18
N ALA A 213 -18.57 2.37 1.25
CA ALA A 213 -17.69 2.63 2.39
C ALA A 213 -17.16 4.07 2.35
N VAL A 214 -16.67 4.56 3.50
CA VAL A 214 -15.89 5.80 3.60
C VAL A 214 -14.51 5.53 4.20
N GLU A 215 -13.46 5.98 3.51
CA GLU A 215 -12.08 5.88 3.96
C GLU A 215 -11.63 7.18 4.60
N GLN A 216 -11.03 7.10 5.79
CA GLN A 216 -10.40 8.15 6.59
C GLN A 216 -11.16 9.49 6.55
N PRO A 217 -12.38 9.57 7.08
CA PRO A 217 -13.17 10.78 7.05
C PRO A 217 -12.63 11.91 7.93
N VAL A 218 -11.97 11.57 9.05
CA VAL A 218 -11.47 12.49 10.06
C VAL A 218 -9.95 12.44 10.20
N ALA A 219 -9.37 13.41 10.92
CA ALA A 219 -7.93 13.49 11.17
C ALA A 219 -7.37 12.17 11.71
N LYS A 220 -6.17 11.78 11.28
CA LYS A 220 -5.55 10.47 11.58
C LYS A 220 -5.42 10.17 13.08
N ALA A 221 -5.22 11.21 13.92
CA ALA A 221 -5.08 11.05 15.36
C ALA A 221 -6.43 11.03 16.11
N ASP A 222 -7.54 11.32 15.44
CA ASP A 222 -8.87 11.40 16.04
C ASP A 222 -9.61 10.06 16.00
N PHE A 223 -9.13 9.09 16.78
CA PHE A 223 -9.74 7.75 16.90
C PHE A 223 -11.17 7.83 17.47
N THR A 224 -11.42 8.78 18.37
CA THR A 224 -12.76 8.99 18.94
C THR A 224 -13.71 9.56 17.92
N GLY A 225 -13.28 10.53 17.12
CA GLY A 225 -14.05 11.05 16.00
C GLY A 225 -14.33 10.00 14.94
N LEU A 226 -13.37 9.14 14.63
CA LEU A 226 -13.56 8.02 13.72
C LEU A 226 -14.68 7.07 14.22
N LYS A 227 -14.67 6.77 15.53
CA LYS A 227 -15.71 6.00 16.20
C LYS A 227 -17.08 6.68 16.11
N GLN A 228 -17.15 8.00 16.33
CA GLN A 228 -18.41 8.77 16.22
C GLN A 228 -18.99 8.66 14.79
N VAL A 229 -18.15 8.77 13.77
CA VAL A 229 -18.57 8.59 12.38
C VAL A 229 -19.08 7.18 12.13
N GLN A 230 -18.33 6.14 12.60
CA GLN A 230 -18.73 4.74 12.44
C GLN A 230 -20.09 4.45 13.09
N ASP A 231 -20.34 4.98 14.29
CA ASP A 231 -21.61 4.76 15.00
C ASP A 231 -22.81 5.45 14.35
N ALA A 232 -22.59 6.56 13.64
CA ALA A 232 -23.62 7.37 13.03
C ALA A 232 -24.06 6.89 11.63
N LEU A 233 -23.30 5.95 11.02
CA LEU A 233 -23.48 5.51 9.64
C LEU A 233 -23.78 4.01 9.56
N GLN A 234 -24.49 3.62 8.49
CA GLN A 234 -24.73 2.21 8.17
C GLN A 234 -23.60 1.61 7.29
N ILE A 235 -22.82 2.45 6.61
CA ILE A 235 -21.69 2.02 5.78
C ILE A 235 -20.43 1.87 6.63
N PRO A 236 -19.52 0.93 6.29
CA PRO A 236 -18.28 0.76 7.00
C PRO A 236 -17.33 1.96 6.84
N VAL A 237 -16.67 2.31 7.94
CA VAL A 237 -15.53 3.21 7.95
C VAL A 237 -14.25 2.40 7.74
N ILE A 238 -13.39 2.87 6.84
CA ILE A 238 -12.07 2.31 6.55
C ILE A 238 -11.03 3.19 7.24
N ALA A 239 -10.20 2.62 8.13
CA ALA A 239 -9.08 3.31 8.74
C ALA A 239 -7.84 3.19 7.84
N ASP A 240 -7.30 4.32 7.37
CA ASP A 240 -6.10 4.41 6.55
C ASP A 240 -4.96 5.11 7.29
N GLU A 241 -4.92 6.43 7.31
CA GLU A 241 -3.85 7.18 7.99
C GLU A 241 -3.86 6.96 9.52
N SER A 242 -4.99 6.54 10.09
CA SER A 242 -5.10 6.13 11.50
C SER A 242 -4.54 4.75 11.81
N LEU A 243 -4.11 3.98 10.80
CA LEU A 243 -3.59 2.62 10.93
C LEU A 243 -2.17 2.54 10.36
N CYS A 244 -1.16 2.81 11.16
CA CYS A 244 0.25 2.68 10.76
C CYS A 244 0.94 1.53 11.49
N THR A 245 0.56 1.26 12.75
CA THR A 245 1.23 0.31 13.64
C THR A 245 0.27 -0.72 14.23
N GLU A 246 0.81 -1.76 14.85
CA GLU A 246 0.02 -2.73 15.63
C GLU A 246 -0.67 -2.06 16.84
N GLU A 247 -0.06 -1.01 17.41
CA GLU A 247 -0.68 -0.24 18.49
C GLU A 247 -1.92 0.52 18.00
N ASP A 248 -1.83 1.14 16.81
CA ASP A 248 -3.01 1.76 16.19
C ASP A 248 -4.11 0.75 15.93
N ALA A 249 -3.73 -0.44 15.41
CA ALA A 249 -4.69 -1.53 15.17
C ALA A 249 -5.39 -1.95 16.46
N ARG A 250 -4.64 -2.11 17.56
CA ARG A 250 -5.20 -2.44 18.88
C ARG A 250 -6.21 -1.39 19.32
N ARG A 251 -5.83 -0.12 19.26
CA ARG A 251 -6.69 1.01 19.65
C ARG A 251 -7.96 1.11 18.80
N LEU A 252 -7.85 0.92 17.48
CA LEU A 252 -9.01 0.90 16.59
C LEU A 252 -9.98 -0.24 16.92
N ILE A 253 -9.45 -1.43 17.26
CA ILE A 253 -10.24 -2.61 17.66
C ILE A 253 -10.95 -2.34 19.00
N GLU A 254 -10.23 -1.88 20.02
CA GLU A 254 -10.78 -1.60 21.35
C GLU A 254 -11.92 -0.58 21.31
N LEU A 255 -11.74 0.48 20.53
CA LEU A 255 -12.74 1.51 20.34
C LEU A 255 -13.89 1.09 19.38
N LYS A 256 -13.72 0.01 18.61
CA LYS A 256 -14.61 -0.32 17.49
C LYS A 256 -14.79 0.86 16.53
N ALA A 257 -13.68 1.54 16.21
CA ALA A 257 -13.69 2.80 15.50
C ALA A 257 -13.84 2.65 13.98
N CYS A 258 -13.66 1.45 13.44
CA CYS A 258 -13.79 1.15 12.01
C CYS A 258 -14.18 -0.31 11.81
N GLN A 259 -14.58 -0.65 10.58
CA GLN A 259 -14.92 -2.02 10.16
C GLN A 259 -13.95 -2.58 9.13
N VAL A 260 -13.07 -1.73 8.57
CA VAL A 260 -12.09 -2.14 7.57
C VAL A 260 -10.73 -1.50 7.89
N PHE A 261 -9.67 -2.28 7.80
CA PHE A 261 -8.28 -1.82 7.89
C PHE A 261 -7.69 -1.64 6.48
N ASN A 262 -7.27 -0.44 6.13
CA ASN A 262 -6.49 -0.21 4.93
C ASN A 262 -5.00 -0.46 5.23
N ILE A 263 -4.50 -1.62 4.82
CA ILE A 263 -3.11 -2.05 5.02
C ILE A 263 -2.31 -1.66 3.78
N ARG A 264 -1.32 -0.77 3.95
CA ARG A 264 -0.31 -0.44 2.93
C ARG A 264 1.04 -0.94 3.43
N LEU A 265 1.73 -1.78 2.68
CA LEU A 265 2.95 -2.45 3.15
C LEU A 265 4.01 -1.47 3.63
N SER A 266 4.31 -0.45 2.82
CA SER A 266 5.31 0.57 3.16
C SER A 266 4.90 1.43 4.37
N LYS A 267 3.60 1.67 4.57
CA LYS A 267 3.08 2.41 5.72
C LYS A 267 3.15 1.60 7.02
N CYS A 268 2.87 0.30 6.92
CA CYS A 268 2.73 -0.58 8.08
C CYS A 268 4.05 -1.28 8.48
N GLY A 269 5.15 -1.05 7.76
CA GLY A 269 6.46 -1.62 8.12
C GLY A 269 6.74 -2.99 7.54
N GLY A 270 6.24 -3.28 6.32
CA GLY A 270 6.55 -4.48 5.55
C GLY A 270 5.50 -5.59 5.66
N LEU A 271 5.83 -6.74 5.08
CA LEU A 271 4.95 -7.91 4.98
C LEU A 271 4.69 -8.57 6.34
N GLY A 272 5.69 -8.62 7.22
CA GLY A 272 5.59 -9.20 8.56
C GLY A 272 4.63 -8.40 9.44
N ALA A 273 4.86 -7.08 9.56
CA ALA A 273 3.99 -6.19 10.34
C ALA A 273 2.57 -6.14 9.76
N ALA A 274 2.43 -6.05 8.43
CA ALA A 274 1.14 -6.12 7.75
C ALA A 274 0.40 -7.44 8.05
N THR A 275 1.12 -8.57 8.10
CA THR A 275 0.56 -9.88 8.45
C THR A 275 0.09 -9.93 9.90
N ARG A 276 0.83 -9.31 10.85
CA ARG A 276 0.41 -9.23 12.25
C ARG A 276 -0.84 -8.35 12.41
N ILE A 277 -0.88 -7.18 11.77
CA ILE A 277 -2.06 -6.30 11.74
C ILE A 277 -3.28 -7.05 11.15
N ARG A 278 -3.10 -7.74 10.02
CA ARG A 278 -4.16 -8.57 9.42
C ARG A 278 -4.69 -9.64 10.38
N ARG A 279 -3.78 -10.35 11.10
CA ARG A 279 -4.20 -11.36 12.10
C ARG A 279 -5.00 -10.75 13.26
N MET A 280 -4.67 -9.52 13.65
CA MET A 280 -5.45 -8.78 14.66
C MET A 280 -6.84 -8.43 14.13
N ALA A 281 -6.93 -7.93 12.89
CA ALA A 281 -8.19 -7.64 12.21
C ALA A 281 -9.09 -8.89 12.13
N ASP A 282 -8.53 -10.00 11.66
CA ASP A 282 -9.22 -11.27 11.51
C ASP A 282 -9.83 -11.78 12.83
N LYS A 283 -9.05 -11.75 13.92
CA LYS A 283 -9.52 -12.10 15.27
C LYS A 283 -10.64 -11.19 15.79
N ALA A 284 -10.64 -9.92 15.35
CA ALA A 284 -11.63 -8.93 15.77
C ALA A 284 -12.85 -8.86 14.82
N GLY A 285 -12.89 -9.65 13.74
CA GLY A 285 -13.95 -9.60 12.73
C GLY A 285 -13.91 -8.32 11.87
N ILE A 286 -12.74 -7.67 11.76
CA ILE A 286 -12.52 -6.50 10.92
C ILE A 286 -12.03 -6.96 9.55
N LEU A 287 -12.60 -6.40 8.49
CA LEU A 287 -12.20 -6.68 7.12
C LEU A 287 -10.87 -5.97 6.79
N CYS A 288 -10.19 -6.43 5.74
CA CYS A 288 -8.97 -5.79 5.25
C CYS A 288 -9.14 -5.27 3.83
N GLN A 289 -8.51 -4.14 3.56
CA GLN A 289 -8.23 -3.61 2.23
C GLN A 289 -6.71 -3.61 2.04
N LEU A 290 -6.23 -4.05 0.89
CA LEU A 290 -4.87 -3.71 0.46
C LEU A 290 -4.91 -2.32 -0.16
N GLY A 291 -4.22 -1.35 0.45
CA GLY A 291 -3.96 -0.05 -0.13
C GLY A 291 -2.56 0.06 -0.72
N CYS A 292 -2.27 1.18 -1.35
CA CYS A 292 -0.96 1.49 -1.93
C CYS A 292 -0.52 2.92 -1.60
N GLN A 293 0.79 3.18 -1.66
CA GLN A 293 1.32 4.55 -1.65
C GLN A 293 1.33 5.10 -3.08
N VAL A 294 0.98 6.37 -3.24
CA VAL A 294 1.05 7.02 -4.55
C VAL A 294 2.50 7.04 -5.03
N GLY A 295 2.77 6.45 -6.20
CA GLY A 295 4.11 6.39 -6.78
C GLY A 295 4.92 5.14 -6.43
N GLU A 296 4.28 4.09 -5.92
CA GLU A 296 4.89 2.75 -5.84
C GLU A 296 5.31 2.26 -7.22
N THR A 297 6.47 1.60 -7.29
CA THR A 297 6.87 0.85 -8.49
C THR A 297 6.24 -0.54 -8.51
N SER A 298 6.52 -1.30 -9.55
CA SER A 298 6.11 -2.70 -9.64
C SER A 298 6.75 -3.60 -8.57
N ILE A 299 7.82 -3.18 -7.90
CA ILE A 299 8.41 -3.96 -6.78
C ILE A 299 7.43 -4.04 -5.63
N LEU A 300 6.94 -2.90 -5.14
CA LEU A 300 5.99 -2.85 -4.03
C LEU A 300 4.61 -3.38 -4.43
N SER A 301 4.20 -3.15 -5.69
CA SER A 301 2.98 -3.71 -6.26
C SER A 301 2.99 -5.24 -6.29
N ALA A 302 4.15 -5.87 -6.60
CA ALA A 302 4.31 -7.32 -6.56
C ALA A 302 4.14 -7.86 -5.13
N ALA A 303 4.81 -7.25 -4.16
CA ALA A 303 4.67 -7.62 -2.76
C ALA A 303 3.22 -7.46 -2.25
N GLY A 304 2.55 -6.38 -2.63
CA GLY A 304 1.13 -6.16 -2.34
C GLY A 304 0.24 -7.27 -2.89
N ARG A 305 0.50 -7.73 -4.12
CA ARG A 305 -0.23 -8.85 -4.72
C ARG A 305 0.00 -10.15 -3.94
N HIS A 306 1.24 -10.50 -3.60
CA HIS A 306 1.53 -11.66 -2.76
C HIS A 306 0.81 -11.59 -1.42
N PHE A 307 0.82 -10.44 -0.76
CA PHE A 307 0.10 -10.23 0.50
C PHE A 307 -1.41 -10.42 0.32
N ALA A 308 -2.03 -9.81 -0.69
CA ALA A 308 -3.47 -9.89 -0.94
C ALA A 308 -3.97 -11.33 -1.15
N LEU A 309 -3.14 -12.21 -1.75
CA LEU A 309 -3.47 -13.62 -1.92
C LEU A 309 -3.57 -14.39 -0.59
N THR A 310 -3.00 -13.88 0.50
CA THR A 310 -3.00 -14.51 1.84
C THR A 310 -4.02 -13.92 2.81
N VAL A 311 -4.74 -12.86 2.43
CA VAL A 311 -5.72 -12.18 3.30
C VAL A 311 -7.08 -12.90 3.25
N PRO A 312 -7.63 -13.41 4.36
CA PRO A 312 -8.90 -14.16 4.33
C PRO A 312 -10.10 -13.29 3.96
N HIS A 313 -10.26 -12.15 4.62
CA HIS A 313 -11.41 -11.24 4.47
C HIS A 313 -10.98 -9.93 3.79
N LEU A 314 -10.68 -10.03 2.50
CA LEU A 314 -10.22 -8.91 1.66
C LEU A 314 -11.41 -8.23 0.98
N SER A 315 -11.68 -6.97 1.35
CA SER A 315 -12.79 -6.18 0.79
C SER A 315 -12.40 -5.51 -0.52
N TYR A 316 -11.24 -4.85 -0.56
CA TYR A 316 -10.79 -4.06 -1.69
C TYR A 316 -9.29 -4.23 -1.89
N VAL A 317 -8.84 -4.03 -3.14
CA VAL A 317 -7.43 -4.06 -3.52
C VAL A 317 -7.10 -2.82 -4.34
N GLU A 318 -6.02 -2.14 -3.96
CA GLU A 318 -5.44 -1.02 -4.69
C GLU A 318 -3.97 -1.28 -4.95
N GLY A 319 -3.41 -0.62 -5.95
CA GLY A 319 -2.03 -0.78 -6.39
C GLY A 319 -1.93 -1.25 -7.83
N SER A 320 -0.73 -1.61 -8.25
CA SER A 320 -0.44 -1.97 -9.65
C SER A 320 -0.77 -0.84 -10.63
N TYR A 321 -0.52 0.42 -10.20
CA TYR A 321 -0.79 1.60 -11.00
C TYR A 321 0.46 2.19 -11.64
N SER A 322 1.63 1.58 -11.49
CA SER A 322 2.90 2.13 -12.01
C SER A 322 2.83 2.42 -13.51
N HIS A 323 2.25 1.51 -14.30
CA HIS A 323 2.05 1.67 -15.73
C HIS A 323 1.22 2.91 -16.12
N TYR A 324 0.23 3.27 -15.30
CA TYR A 324 -0.67 4.41 -15.53
C TYR A 324 -0.17 5.71 -14.92
N LEU A 325 0.72 5.62 -13.92
CA LEU A 325 1.13 6.76 -13.12
C LEU A 325 2.56 7.21 -13.41
N LEU A 326 3.51 6.28 -13.48
CA LEU A 326 4.92 6.58 -13.60
C LEU A 326 5.33 6.84 -15.07
N VAL A 327 6.24 7.78 -15.28
CA VAL A 327 6.88 7.97 -16.59
C VAL A 327 7.74 6.76 -16.96
N LYS A 328 8.42 6.17 -15.96
CA LYS A 328 9.28 4.98 -16.11
C LYS A 328 9.17 4.12 -14.87
N ASP A 329 8.97 2.82 -15.04
CA ASP A 329 9.06 1.81 -13.97
C ASP A 329 10.47 1.20 -13.94
N VAL A 330 10.76 0.44 -12.91
CA VAL A 330 12.09 -0.17 -12.67
C VAL A 330 12.14 -1.68 -12.99
N VAL A 331 11.11 -2.22 -13.61
CA VAL A 331 10.99 -3.63 -13.94
C VAL A 331 10.87 -3.86 -15.45
N ALA A 332 11.21 -5.05 -15.92
CA ALA A 332 11.11 -5.44 -17.32
C ALA A 332 9.66 -5.43 -17.82
N GLN A 333 8.73 -5.86 -16.98
CA GLN A 333 7.30 -5.84 -17.26
C GLN A 333 6.54 -5.31 -16.03
N PRO A 334 5.73 -4.25 -16.18
CA PRO A 334 4.93 -3.72 -15.07
C PRO A 334 4.00 -4.77 -14.47
N VAL A 335 3.85 -4.72 -13.15
CA VAL A 335 2.86 -5.52 -12.43
C VAL A 335 1.50 -4.87 -12.62
N ASP A 336 0.74 -5.39 -13.56
CA ASP A 336 -0.54 -4.85 -14.01
C ASP A 336 -1.69 -5.84 -13.74
N PHE A 337 -2.91 -5.47 -14.11
CA PHE A 337 -4.13 -6.26 -14.02
C PHE A 337 -4.86 -6.30 -15.38
N GLN A 338 -5.66 -7.33 -15.57
CA GLN A 338 -6.46 -7.55 -16.76
C GLN A 338 -7.80 -6.80 -16.68
N THR A 339 -8.61 -6.91 -17.74
CA THR A 339 -10.00 -6.43 -17.77
C THR A 339 -10.76 -6.84 -16.50
N GLY A 340 -11.55 -5.94 -15.96
CA GLY A 340 -12.23 -6.12 -14.67
C GLY A 340 -11.36 -5.88 -13.43
N GLY A 341 -10.12 -5.44 -13.62
CA GLY A 341 -9.17 -5.33 -12.51
C GLY A 341 -8.63 -6.68 -12.05
N LEU A 342 -8.90 -7.75 -12.79
CA LEU A 342 -8.51 -9.11 -12.41
C LEU A 342 -7.00 -9.30 -12.53
N ALA A 343 -6.40 -9.82 -11.47
CA ALA A 343 -4.98 -10.13 -11.45
C ALA A 343 -4.70 -11.44 -10.74
N PHE A 344 -3.92 -12.29 -11.39
CA PHE A 344 -3.50 -13.59 -10.88
C PHE A 344 -2.20 -13.48 -10.09
N GLU A 345 -1.85 -14.56 -9.44
CA GLU A 345 -0.52 -14.75 -8.84
C GLU A 345 0.58 -14.45 -9.86
N LEU A 346 1.65 -13.81 -9.39
CA LEU A 346 2.82 -13.57 -10.22
C LEU A 346 3.60 -14.89 -10.44
N PRO A 347 4.12 -15.12 -11.64
CA PRO A 347 4.86 -16.35 -11.93
C PRO A 347 6.24 -16.35 -11.28
N GLY A 348 6.76 -17.53 -10.96
CA GLY A 348 8.15 -17.70 -10.49
C GLY A 348 8.31 -17.60 -8.98
N ASN A 349 9.57 -17.46 -8.57
CA ASN A 349 10.00 -17.46 -7.18
C ASN A 349 10.26 -16.02 -6.70
N GLY A 350 10.29 -15.83 -5.38
CA GLY A 350 10.44 -14.50 -4.79
C GLY A 350 9.22 -13.64 -5.10
N LEU A 351 9.44 -12.41 -5.53
CA LEU A 351 8.40 -11.47 -5.97
C LEU A 351 7.84 -11.78 -7.36
N GLY A 352 8.49 -12.66 -8.14
CA GLY A 352 8.03 -13.03 -9.49
C GLY A 352 8.20 -11.90 -10.51
N ILE A 353 9.13 -10.99 -10.32
CA ILE A 353 9.45 -9.86 -11.20
C ILE A 353 10.94 -9.82 -11.57
N GLU A 354 11.25 -9.17 -12.67
CA GLU A 354 12.62 -8.88 -13.10
C GLU A 354 12.87 -7.38 -12.98
N VAL A 355 13.77 -7.01 -12.05
CA VAL A 355 14.18 -5.61 -11.83
C VAL A 355 15.33 -5.25 -12.77
N LEU A 356 15.24 -4.09 -13.41
CA LEU A 356 16.22 -3.56 -14.35
C LEU A 356 17.18 -2.62 -13.61
N GLU A 357 18.40 -3.05 -13.37
CA GLU A 357 19.42 -2.24 -12.67
C GLU A 357 19.78 -0.96 -13.43
N GLU A 358 19.74 -0.98 -14.76
CA GLU A 358 19.90 0.22 -15.58
C GLU A 358 18.80 1.25 -15.28
N ALA A 359 17.54 0.81 -15.12
CA ALA A 359 16.45 1.72 -14.76
C ALA A 359 16.60 2.29 -13.34
N LEU A 360 17.09 1.48 -12.38
CA LEU A 360 17.44 1.98 -11.05
C LEU A 360 18.52 3.05 -11.11
N SER A 361 19.57 2.80 -11.88
CA SER A 361 20.69 3.74 -12.04
C SER A 361 20.27 5.06 -12.70
N ASP A 362 19.41 5.00 -13.73
CA ASP A 362 18.91 6.18 -14.44
C ASP A 362 18.02 7.07 -13.56
N LEU A 363 17.27 6.49 -12.62
CA LEU A 363 16.31 7.17 -11.76
C LEU A 363 16.90 7.55 -10.40
N ALA A 364 18.12 7.11 -10.10
CA ALA A 364 18.76 7.32 -8.81
C ALA A 364 19.21 8.77 -8.61
N LEU A 365 18.84 9.35 -7.47
CA LEU A 365 19.45 10.58 -6.93
C LEU A 365 20.72 10.24 -6.15
N SER A 366 20.77 9.09 -5.49
CA SER A 366 21.95 8.54 -4.83
C SER A 366 21.90 7.00 -4.83
N HIS A 367 23.09 6.39 -4.74
CA HIS A 367 23.30 4.96 -4.60
C HIS A 367 24.36 4.72 -3.54
N HIS A 368 24.06 3.85 -2.58
CA HIS A 368 24.95 3.47 -1.49
C HIS A 368 25.15 1.96 -1.50
N GLN A 369 26.36 1.52 -1.18
CA GLN A 369 26.69 0.10 -1.10
C GLN A 369 27.27 -0.23 0.26
N GLU A 370 26.66 -1.21 0.92
CA GLU A 370 27.09 -1.76 2.20
C GLU A 370 27.58 -3.19 2.00
N THR A 371 28.78 -3.49 2.49
CA THR A 371 29.40 -4.83 2.35
C THR A 371 29.87 -5.34 3.71
N VAL A 372 29.88 -6.66 3.87
CA VAL A 372 30.57 -7.32 5.00
C VAL A 372 32.07 -7.25 4.74
N HIS A 373 32.83 -6.74 5.68
CA HIS A 373 34.30 -6.77 5.71
C HIS A 373 34.84 -7.93 6.55
#